data_50e8a103cc98cd3586d0be3e3fb37f3e
#
_entry.id   50e8a103cc98cd3586d0be3e3fb37f3e
#
_cell.length_a   1.000
_cell.length_b   1.000
_cell.length_c   1.000
_cell.angle_alpha   90.00
_cell.angle_beta   90.00
_cell.angle_gamma   90.00
#
_symmetry.space_group_name_H-M   'P 1'
#
loop_
_entity.id
_entity.type
_entity.pdbx_description
1 polymer ?
#
loop_
_entity_poly.entity_id
_entity_poly.type
_entity_poly.pdbx_seq_one_letter_code
_entity_poly.pdbx_strand_id
1 'polypeptide(L)' 'MKISVRSALMADKIKDLFNGNTIDGVSYEFSGKQGIELLFDVTGDNIENLDVVAITKSAIKGTEYGKGLYFSVTVK' A
#
# COMPACT_ATOMS: atom_id res chain seq x y z
N MET A 1 -8.05 5.69 8.19
CA MET A 1 -8.28 4.43 7.45
C MET A 1 -7.02 3.59 7.50
N LYS A 2 -7.20 2.29 7.61
CA LYS A 2 -6.06 1.36 7.62
C LYS A 2 -6.22 0.37 6.47
N ILE A 3 -5.12 0.07 5.80
CA ILE A 3 -5.10 -0.94 4.74
C ILE A 3 -4.06 -2.00 5.05
N SER A 4 -4.23 -3.17 4.45
CA SER A 4 -3.28 -4.27 4.52
C SER A 4 -2.82 -4.61 3.11
N VAL A 5 -1.50 -4.71 2.92
CA VAL A 5 -0.90 -5.22 1.70
C VAL A 5 -0.26 -6.55 2.04
N ARG A 6 -0.71 -7.62 1.38
CA ARG A 6 -0.19 -8.97 1.62
C ARG A 6 0.68 -9.38 0.46
N SER A 7 1.93 -9.70 0.76
CA SER A 7 2.89 -10.19 -0.24
C SER A 7 3.94 -11.03 0.45
N ALA A 8 4.21 -12.21 -0.06
CA ALA A 8 5.25 -13.09 0.45
C ALA A 8 6.65 -12.59 0.06
N LEU A 9 6.74 -11.76 -0.98
CA LEU A 9 8.00 -11.25 -1.50
C LEU A 9 7.98 -9.73 -1.55
N MET A 10 9.17 -9.14 -1.53
CA MET A 10 9.36 -7.69 -1.72
C MET A 10 8.74 -6.81 -0.61
N ALA A 11 8.55 -7.37 0.59
CA ALA A 11 7.93 -6.63 1.68
C ALA A 11 8.67 -5.33 1.99
N ASP A 12 10.00 -5.36 2.05
CA ASP A 12 10.79 -4.15 2.34
C ASP A 12 10.66 -3.11 1.25
N LYS A 13 10.61 -3.53 0.00
CA LYS A 13 10.45 -2.59 -1.12
C LYS A 13 9.07 -1.97 -1.14
N ILE A 14 8.04 -2.75 -0.83
CA ILE A 14 6.66 -2.23 -0.71
C ILE A 14 6.57 -1.22 0.44
N LYS A 15 7.16 -1.55 1.58
CA LYS A 15 7.21 -0.63 2.71
C LYS A 15 7.87 0.69 2.31
N ASP A 16 9.03 0.62 1.65
CA ASP A 16 9.77 1.82 1.24
C ASP A 16 9.01 2.63 0.19
N LEU A 17 8.23 1.97 -0.66
CA LEU A 17 7.43 2.65 -1.66
C LEU A 17 6.37 3.57 -1.04
N PHE A 18 5.76 3.14 0.05
CA PHE A 18 4.63 3.84 0.64
C PHE A 18 4.97 4.65 1.88
N ASN A 19 5.83 4.14 2.75
CA ASN A 19 6.04 4.77 4.06
C ASN A 19 6.53 6.21 3.94
N GLY A 20 5.73 7.14 4.48
CA GLY A 20 6.06 8.56 4.44
C GLY A 20 5.80 9.24 3.10
N ASN A 21 5.17 8.55 2.16
CA ASN A 21 4.91 9.07 0.81
C ASN A 21 3.45 9.37 0.59
N THR A 22 3.19 10.33 -0.30
CA THR A 22 1.85 10.67 -0.75
C THR A 22 1.73 10.31 -2.23
N ILE A 23 0.72 9.50 -2.56
CA ILE A 23 0.49 9.02 -3.92
C ILE A 23 -0.97 9.27 -4.27
N ASP A 24 -1.22 10.06 -5.32
CA ASP A 24 -2.56 10.39 -5.82
C ASP A 24 -3.51 10.88 -4.70
N GLY A 25 -2.98 11.71 -3.82
CA GLY A 25 -3.76 12.30 -2.73
C GLY A 25 -3.88 11.42 -1.49
N VAL A 26 -3.25 10.25 -1.47
CA VAL A 26 -3.25 9.34 -0.34
C VAL A 26 -1.87 9.34 0.31
N SER A 27 -1.83 9.64 1.60
CA SER A 27 -0.61 9.61 2.39
C SER A 27 -0.55 8.32 3.19
N TYR A 28 0.61 7.67 3.17
CA TYR A 28 0.81 6.36 3.78
C TYR A 28 1.80 6.44 4.91
N GLU A 29 1.51 5.73 5.99
CA GLU A 29 2.42 5.57 7.11
C GLU A 29 2.44 4.10 7.52
N PHE A 30 3.62 3.48 7.50
CA PHE A 30 3.76 2.09 7.89
C PHE A 30 3.41 1.91 9.37
N SER A 31 2.51 1.00 9.66
CA SER A 31 1.97 0.78 10.99
C SER A 31 2.48 -0.50 11.64
N GLY A 32 2.83 -1.50 10.84
CA GLY A 32 3.33 -2.77 11.37
C GLY A 32 3.28 -3.88 10.35
N LYS A 33 3.87 -5.01 10.73
CA LYS A 33 3.92 -6.20 9.88
C LYS A 33 3.44 -7.40 10.68
N GLN A 34 2.55 -8.20 10.09
CA GLN A 34 2.07 -9.45 10.67
C GLN A 34 2.18 -10.55 9.61
N GLY A 35 3.16 -11.44 9.77
CA GLY A 35 3.42 -12.44 8.75
C GLY A 35 3.76 -11.80 7.43
N ILE A 36 2.94 -12.04 6.40
CA ILE A 36 3.12 -11.43 5.08
C ILE A 36 2.27 -10.16 4.89
N GLU A 37 1.55 -9.72 5.92
CA GLU A 37 0.75 -8.50 5.87
C GLU A 37 1.58 -7.29 6.30
N LEU A 38 1.56 -6.27 5.47
CA LEU A 38 2.08 -4.94 5.80
C LEU A 38 0.89 -4.04 6.07
N LEU A 39 0.86 -3.42 7.24
CA LEU A 39 -0.23 -2.55 7.64
C LEU A 39 0.18 -1.09 7.48
N PHE A 40 -0.67 -0.30 6.85
CA PHE A 40 -0.45 1.12 6.65
C PHE A 40 -1.66 1.91 7.14
N ASP A 41 -1.38 3.01 7.84
CA ASP A 41 -2.38 4.03 8.10
C ASP A 41 -2.40 4.98 6.92
N VAL A 42 -3.59 5.25 6.39
CA VAL A 42 -3.74 6.09 5.21
C VAL A 42 -4.64 7.28 5.50
N THR A 43 -4.23 8.44 5.02
CA THR A 43 -4.96 9.69 5.20
C THR A 43 -4.99 10.46 3.89
N GLY A 44 -5.89 11.43 3.80
CA GLY A 44 -5.99 12.30 2.64
C GLY A 44 -7.20 13.23 2.80
N ASP A 45 -7.16 14.38 2.14
CA ASP A 45 -8.20 15.40 2.28
C ASP A 45 -9.59 14.91 1.84
N ASN A 46 -9.64 13.93 0.97
CA ASN A 46 -10.88 13.45 0.39
C ASN A 46 -10.88 11.93 0.31
N ILE A 47 -10.30 11.31 1.34
CA ILE A 47 -9.96 9.89 1.29
C ILE A 47 -11.17 8.98 1.13
N GLU A 48 -12.32 9.35 1.70
CA GLU A 48 -13.53 8.55 1.57
C GLU A 48 -14.08 8.49 0.15
N ASN A 49 -13.66 9.42 -0.71
CA ASN A 49 -14.07 9.46 -2.12
C ASN A 49 -12.99 8.88 -3.05
N LEU A 50 -11.88 8.41 -2.49
CA LEU A 50 -10.79 7.83 -3.26
C LEU A 50 -10.82 6.30 -3.15
N ASP A 51 -10.52 5.64 -4.27
CA ASP A 51 -10.35 4.19 -4.25
C ASP A 51 -8.91 3.86 -3.83
N VAL A 52 -8.69 3.83 -2.52
CA VAL A 52 -7.37 3.62 -1.94
C VAL A 52 -6.79 2.28 -2.35
N VAL A 53 -7.62 1.24 -2.44
CA VAL A 53 -7.18 -0.10 -2.87
C VAL A 53 -6.64 -0.04 -4.30
N ALA A 54 -7.37 0.60 -5.21
CA ALA A 54 -6.94 0.72 -6.61
C ALA A 54 -5.67 1.57 -6.74
N ILE A 55 -5.59 2.68 -6.01
CA ILE A 55 -4.42 3.55 -6.00
C ILE A 55 -3.19 2.76 -5.53
N THR A 56 -3.33 2.01 -4.45
CA THR A 56 -2.24 1.22 -3.88
C THR A 56 -1.80 0.12 -4.85
N LYS A 57 -2.75 -0.60 -5.45
CA LYS A 57 -2.43 -1.63 -6.44
C LYS A 57 -1.69 -1.05 -7.64
N SER A 58 -2.17 0.08 -8.16
CA SER A 58 -1.54 0.73 -9.30
C SER A 58 -0.11 1.18 -9.00
N ALA A 59 0.12 1.70 -7.80
CA ALA A 59 1.44 2.13 -7.38
C ALA A 59 2.42 0.96 -7.36
N ILE A 60 2.01 -0.19 -6.83
CA ILE A 60 2.86 -1.39 -6.81
C ILE A 60 3.11 -1.91 -8.22
N LYS A 61 2.07 -1.99 -9.05
CA LYS A 61 2.19 -2.48 -10.43
C LYS A 61 3.03 -1.57 -11.32
N GLY A 62 3.19 -0.31 -10.94
CA GLY A 62 4.04 0.63 -11.64
C GLY A 62 5.52 0.44 -11.38
N THR A 63 5.91 -0.40 -10.44
CA THR A 63 7.31 -0.68 -10.14
C THR A 63 7.81 -1.87 -10.95
N GLU A 64 9.15 -1.98 -11.09
CA GLU A 64 9.75 -3.12 -11.80
C GLU A 64 9.41 -4.44 -11.11
N TYR A 65 9.52 -4.48 -9.78
CA TYR A 65 9.24 -5.70 -9.03
C TYR A 65 7.75 -6.01 -8.95
N GLY A 66 6.88 -5.01 -9.09
CA GLY A 66 5.45 -5.21 -8.96
C GLY A 66 4.77 -5.83 -10.16
N LYS A 67 5.42 -5.79 -11.32
CA LYS A 67 4.80 -6.26 -12.58
C LYS A 67 4.51 -7.75 -12.59
N GLY A 68 5.31 -8.55 -11.90
CA GLY A 68 5.10 -9.98 -11.79
C GLY A 68 4.83 -10.46 -10.37
N LEU A 69 4.53 -9.55 -9.46
CA LEU A 69 4.36 -9.86 -8.05
C LEU A 69 2.92 -10.27 -7.72
N TYR A 70 2.77 -11.36 -6.99
CA TYR A 70 1.50 -11.71 -6.39
C TYR A 70 1.32 -10.96 -5.08
N PHE A 71 0.29 -10.14 -5.02
CA PHE A 71 -0.03 -9.39 -3.81
C PHE A 71 -1.53 -9.09 -3.76
N SER A 72 -2.02 -8.75 -2.58
CA SER A 72 -3.39 -8.28 -2.41
C SER A 72 -3.43 -7.06 -1.51
N VAL A 73 -4.43 -6.21 -1.72
CA VAL A 73 -4.66 -5.01 -0.92
C VAL A 73 -6.09 -5.05 -0.42
N THR A 74 -6.26 -4.89 0.89
CA THR A 74 -7.58 -4.87 1.51
C THR A 74 -7.69 -3.74 2.50
N VAL A 75 -8.91 -3.26 2.73
CA VAL A 75 -9.19 -2.28 3.77
C VAL A 75 -9.41 -3.03 5.08
N LYS A 76 -8.80 -2.56 6.14
CA LYS A 76 -8.95 -3.14 7.47
C LYS A 76 -10.03 -2.45 8.29
#